data_e6bfb4c1249ccc9dccf0d326e53b3a8c
#
_entry.id   e6bfb4c1249ccc9dccf0d326e53b3a8c
#
_cell.length_a   1.000
_cell.length_b   1.000
_cell.length_c   1.000
_cell.angle_alpha   90.00
_cell.angle_beta   90.00
_cell.angle_gamma   90.00
#
_symmetry.space_group_name_H-M   'P 1'
#
loop_
_entity.id
_entity.type
_entity.pdbx_description
1 polymer ?
#
loop_
_entity_poly.entity_id
_entity_poly.type
_entity_poly.pdbx_seq_one_letter_code
_entity_poly.pdbx_strand_id
1 'polypeptide(L)'
;VIENGFYYDFYREEPFSKEDLIVIEKRMHEIVDRNERIDREVWSRSDAIKFYEDKNEPFKVELVNNIPKNEELTFYIQGDFIDLCRGPHLRSTLDTGHAFKLMSVAGAYWRGDSKNPMLQRIYGTAWTTDKELNQYLLMIEEAEKRDHRKIGKAQKLFHIQEEATGSIFWHPSGWSIYQEIEAYVRRRLKKASYQEVKTPQLIDRKLWESSGHWDKFREHMFTTEADEKQTLALKPMNCPGHVQIFKQSLKSFRDLPLRLAEFGACHRNEPSGALHGIMRVRAVTQDDAHIFCTEDQINQESI
;
A
#
# COMPACT_ATOMS: atom_id res chain seq x y z
N VAL A 1 -5.52 4.03 14.71
CA VAL A 1 -4.59 2.90 14.93
C VAL A 1 -4.21 2.33 13.59
N ILE A 2 -2.94 1.99 13.40
CA ILE A 2 -2.38 1.32 12.23
C ILE A 2 -1.65 0.06 12.70
N GLU A 3 -1.20 -0.81 11.77
CA GLU A 3 -0.69 -2.16 12.07
C GLU A 3 0.38 -2.18 13.18
N ASN A 4 1.35 -1.26 13.17
CA ASN A 4 2.44 -1.23 14.15
C ASN A 4 2.52 0.12 14.87
N GLY A 5 1.37 0.80 15.10
CA GLY A 5 1.40 2.08 15.76
C GLY A 5 0.08 2.86 15.72
N PHE A 6 0.23 4.15 15.79
CA PHE A 6 -0.88 5.09 15.82
C PHE A 6 -0.55 6.35 15.00
N TYR A 7 -1.56 7.13 14.72
CA TYR A 7 -1.39 8.49 14.21
C TYR A 7 -2.43 9.42 14.82
N TYR A 8 -2.11 10.71 14.76
CA TYR A 8 -3.03 11.78 15.10
C TYR A 8 -2.89 12.95 14.12
N ASP A 9 -4.01 13.55 13.73
CA ASP A 9 -4.08 14.62 12.74
C ASP A 9 -4.26 15.98 13.42
N PHE A 10 -3.46 16.96 12.99
CA PHE A 10 -3.48 18.31 13.52
C PHE A 10 -3.71 19.31 12.37
N TYR A 11 -4.58 20.28 12.62
CA TYR A 11 -4.69 21.47 11.77
C TYR A 11 -3.83 22.56 12.37
N ARG A 12 -2.74 22.90 11.69
CA ARG A 12 -1.78 23.93 12.10
C ARG A 12 -1.21 24.60 10.87
N GLU A 13 -1.04 25.95 10.91
CA GLU A 13 -0.46 26.71 9.81
C GLU A 13 1.03 26.41 9.61
N GLU A 14 1.79 26.38 10.71
CA GLU A 14 3.21 26.07 10.67
C GLU A 14 3.45 24.55 10.68
N PRO A 15 4.34 24.04 9.78
CA PRO A 15 4.67 22.61 9.77
C PRO A 15 5.38 22.17 11.07
N PHE A 16 5.05 20.97 11.54
CA PHE A 16 5.84 20.34 12.60
C PHE A 16 7.24 19.99 12.10
N SER A 17 8.24 20.34 12.89
CA SER A 17 9.63 19.96 12.71
C SER A 17 9.96 18.62 13.40
N LYS A 18 11.16 18.10 13.16
CA LYS A 18 11.68 16.94 13.91
C LYS A 18 11.93 17.27 15.39
N GLU A 19 12.32 18.50 15.66
CA GLU A 19 12.55 19.04 16.99
C GLU A 19 11.24 19.10 17.79
N ASP A 20 10.12 19.47 17.16
CA ASP A 20 8.80 19.44 17.77
C ASP A 20 8.42 18.02 18.23
N LEU A 21 8.72 16.99 17.42
CA LEU A 21 8.43 15.60 17.80
C LEU A 21 9.18 15.20 19.09
N ILE A 22 10.41 15.65 19.26
CA ILE A 22 11.21 15.36 20.48
C ILE A 22 10.56 16.01 21.71
N VAL A 23 10.11 17.27 21.56
CA VAL A 23 9.46 18.01 22.65
C VAL A 23 8.11 17.38 23.01
N ILE A 24 7.31 16.99 21.99
CA ILE A 24 6.01 16.33 22.18
C ILE A 24 6.21 14.97 22.87
N GLU A 25 7.16 14.14 22.39
CA GLU A 25 7.45 12.83 22.98
C GLU A 25 7.86 12.94 24.45
N LYS A 26 8.73 13.90 24.78
CA LYS A 26 9.09 14.20 26.16
C LYS A 26 7.85 14.54 27.00
N ARG A 27 6.95 15.38 26.47
CA ARG A 27 5.71 15.74 27.17
C ARG A 27 4.77 14.53 27.34
N MET A 28 4.72 13.63 26.37
CA MET A 28 3.96 12.39 26.50
C MET A 28 4.50 11.53 27.65
N HIS A 29 5.81 11.38 27.80
CA HIS A 29 6.40 10.68 28.95
C HIS A 29 6.03 11.32 30.29
N GLU A 30 6.07 12.66 30.39
CA GLU A 30 5.64 13.38 31.59
C GLU A 30 4.16 13.14 31.92
N ILE A 31 3.28 13.00 30.89
CA ILE A 31 1.86 12.69 31.09
C ILE A 31 1.66 11.25 31.59
N VAL A 32 2.43 10.30 31.05
CA VAL A 32 2.43 8.91 31.54
C VAL A 32 2.73 8.88 33.06
N ASP A 33 3.77 9.61 33.47
CA ASP A 33 4.21 9.65 34.87
C ASP A 33 3.20 10.30 35.83
N ARG A 34 2.28 11.13 35.32
CA ARG A 34 1.21 11.73 36.13
C ARG A 34 0.17 10.74 36.62
N ASN A 35 0.10 9.55 36.00
CA ASN A 35 -0.88 8.52 36.32
C ASN A 35 -2.33 9.06 36.37
N GLU A 36 -2.69 9.88 35.37
CA GLU A 36 -4.03 10.47 35.27
C GLU A 36 -5.02 9.37 34.91
N ARG A 37 -6.15 9.35 35.63
CA ARG A 37 -7.25 8.44 35.34
C ARG A 37 -7.91 8.81 34.02
N ILE A 38 -8.35 7.82 33.27
CA ILE A 38 -9.08 7.99 32.01
C ILE A 38 -10.52 7.53 32.22
N ASP A 39 -11.44 8.47 32.22
CA ASP A 39 -12.86 8.21 32.44
C ASP A 39 -13.63 8.25 31.13
N ARG A 40 -14.62 7.35 30.98
CA ARG A 40 -15.50 7.27 29.82
C ARG A 40 -16.85 7.87 30.16
N GLU A 41 -17.31 8.78 29.32
CA GLU A 41 -18.64 9.39 29.40
C GLU A 41 -19.41 9.24 28.08
N VAL A 42 -20.73 9.23 28.17
CA VAL A 42 -21.62 9.30 27.00
C VAL A 42 -22.27 10.67 27.00
N TRP A 43 -22.07 11.41 25.93
CA TRP A 43 -22.58 12.77 25.80
C TRP A 43 -23.72 12.85 24.81
N SER A 44 -24.62 13.84 25.03
CA SER A 44 -25.60 14.18 24.02
C SER A 44 -24.93 14.82 22.81
N ARG A 45 -25.56 14.68 21.64
CA ARG A 45 -25.01 15.31 20.41
C ARG A 45 -24.96 16.83 20.52
N SER A 46 -25.93 17.44 21.16
CA SER A 46 -25.96 18.89 21.39
C SER A 46 -24.82 19.37 22.28
N ASP A 47 -24.51 18.62 23.35
CA ASP A 47 -23.41 18.98 24.25
C ASP A 47 -22.06 18.80 23.58
N ALA A 48 -21.90 17.70 22.80
CA ALA A 48 -20.70 17.44 22.02
C ALA A 48 -20.43 18.53 20.97
N ILE A 49 -21.44 18.94 20.22
CA ILE A 49 -21.30 20.02 19.23
C ILE A 49 -20.93 21.32 19.92
N LYS A 50 -21.66 21.71 20.95
CA LYS A 50 -21.38 22.93 21.70
C LYS A 50 -19.96 22.96 22.26
N PHE A 51 -19.50 21.85 22.85
CA PHE A 51 -18.15 21.72 23.38
C PHE A 51 -17.06 21.98 22.32
N TYR A 52 -17.23 21.42 21.12
CA TYR A 52 -16.25 21.62 20.05
C TYR A 52 -16.38 23.00 19.36
N GLU A 53 -17.59 23.57 19.29
CA GLU A 53 -17.78 24.96 18.84
C GLU A 53 -17.10 25.95 19.79
N ASP A 54 -17.28 25.78 21.11
CA ASP A 54 -16.64 26.61 22.13
C ASP A 54 -15.10 26.52 22.09
N LYS A 55 -14.56 25.38 21.65
CA LYS A 55 -13.13 25.13 21.44
C LYS A 55 -12.61 25.52 20.05
N ASN A 56 -13.48 26.00 19.15
CA ASN A 56 -13.14 26.31 17.76
C ASN A 56 -12.53 25.12 17.00
N GLU A 57 -13.15 23.91 17.16
CA GLU A 57 -12.72 22.65 16.55
C GLU A 57 -13.69 22.19 15.44
N PRO A 58 -13.67 22.86 14.25
CA PRO A 58 -14.68 22.62 13.20
C PRO A 58 -14.64 21.20 12.64
N PHE A 59 -13.48 20.58 12.57
CA PHE A 59 -13.34 19.19 12.10
C PHE A 59 -14.01 18.19 13.05
N LYS A 60 -13.96 18.45 14.37
CA LYS A 60 -14.63 17.61 15.37
C LYS A 60 -16.15 17.81 15.33
N VAL A 61 -16.63 19.04 15.12
CA VAL A 61 -18.06 19.31 14.89
C VAL A 61 -18.58 18.54 13.69
N GLU A 62 -17.82 18.54 12.58
CA GLU A 62 -18.17 17.79 11.38
C GLU A 62 -18.19 16.27 11.65
N LEU A 63 -17.22 15.74 12.40
CA LEU A 63 -17.20 14.32 12.78
C LEU A 63 -18.45 13.95 13.59
N VAL A 64 -18.79 14.73 14.62
CA VAL A 64 -19.99 14.50 15.44
C VAL A 64 -21.26 14.49 14.60
N ASN A 65 -21.40 15.43 13.66
CA ASN A 65 -22.57 15.51 12.77
C ASN A 65 -22.71 14.29 11.84
N ASN A 66 -21.59 13.68 11.44
CA ASN A 66 -21.57 12.55 10.52
C ASN A 66 -21.74 11.18 11.20
N ILE A 67 -21.63 11.10 12.52
CA ILE A 67 -21.93 9.86 13.25
C ILE A 67 -23.44 9.59 13.18
N PRO A 68 -23.89 8.36 12.84
CA PRO A 68 -25.30 8.01 12.79
C PRO A 68 -26.06 8.38 14.08
N LYS A 69 -27.33 8.81 13.93
CA LYS A 69 -28.11 9.29 15.10
C LYS A 69 -28.39 8.21 16.16
N ASN A 70 -28.30 6.95 15.76
CA ASN A 70 -28.50 5.78 16.62
C ASN A 70 -27.23 5.30 17.32
N GLU A 71 -26.08 5.92 17.04
CA GLU A 71 -24.81 5.60 17.72
C GLU A 71 -24.60 6.53 18.92
N GLU A 72 -24.09 5.96 20.02
CA GLU A 72 -23.65 6.71 21.19
C GLU A 72 -22.39 7.51 20.90
N LEU A 73 -22.36 8.75 21.42
CA LEU A 73 -21.17 9.57 21.39
C LEU A 73 -20.40 9.38 22.70
N THR A 74 -19.25 8.69 22.61
CA THR A 74 -18.42 8.42 23.76
C THR A 74 -17.23 9.35 23.82
N PHE A 75 -17.02 9.94 24.99
CA PHE A 75 -15.91 10.82 25.28
C PHE A 75 -15.00 10.18 26.30
N TYR A 76 -13.71 10.45 26.18
CA TYR A 76 -12.72 10.05 27.15
C TYR A 76 -12.07 11.29 27.76
N ILE A 77 -12.02 11.30 29.09
CA ILE A 77 -11.56 12.43 29.91
C ILE A 77 -10.28 12.00 30.61
N GLN A 78 -9.22 12.75 30.41
CA GLN A 78 -7.92 12.53 31.02
C GLN A 78 -7.37 13.85 31.52
N GLY A 79 -7.49 14.13 32.82
CA GLY A 79 -7.18 15.45 33.37
C GLY A 79 -8.01 16.54 32.66
N ASP A 80 -7.34 17.51 32.07
CA ASP A 80 -7.97 18.59 31.31
C ASP A 80 -8.22 18.24 29.83
N PHE A 81 -7.76 17.08 29.38
CA PHE A 81 -7.95 16.64 27.99
C PHE A 81 -9.23 15.83 27.84
N ILE A 82 -10.08 16.24 26.90
CA ILE A 82 -11.35 15.60 26.59
C ILE A 82 -11.44 15.41 25.09
N ASP A 83 -11.69 14.18 24.63
CA ASP A 83 -11.86 13.92 23.20
C ASP A 83 -12.87 12.81 22.91
N LEU A 84 -13.49 12.91 21.71
CA LEU A 84 -14.40 11.94 21.15
C LEU A 84 -13.64 10.69 20.71
N CYS A 85 -13.96 9.55 21.26
CA CYS A 85 -13.37 8.27 20.85
C CYS A 85 -14.32 7.10 21.09
N ARG A 86 -14.27 6.09 20.21
CA ARG A 86 -15.03 4.85 20.40
C ARG A 86 -14.48 3.98 21.53
N GLY A 87 -13.18 4.12 21.82
CA GLY A 87 -12.52 3.27 22.79
C GLY A 87 -12.32 1.82 22.33
N PRO A 88 -12.06 0.88 23.25
CA PRO A 88 -11.79 1.14 24.66
C PRO A 88 -10.43 1.86 24.88
N HIS A 89 -10.31 2.56 26.01
CA HIS A 89 -9.07 3.15 26.49
C HIS A 89 -8.52 2.39 27.70
N LEU A 90 -7.27 2.64 28.03
CA LEU A 90 -6.63 2.21 29.26
C LEU A 90 -7.28 2.92 30.46
N ARG A 91 -7.05 2.42 31.68
CA ARG A 91 -7.64 2.99 32.92
C ARG A 91 -6.93 4.26 33.37
N SER A 92 -5.62 4.33 33.07
CA SER A 92 -4.80 5.48 33.43
C SER A 92 -3.69 5.69 32.38
N THR A 93 -3.08 6.87 32.39
CA THR A 93 -1.95 7.17 31.54
C THR A 93 -0.72 6.32 31.85
N LEU A 94 -0.55 5.89 33.11
CA LEU A 94 0.54 5.01 33.52
C LEU A 94 0.46 3.63 32.83
N ASP A 95 -0.75 3.13 32.57
CA ASP A 95 -0.97 1.86 31.90
C ASP A 95 -0.44 1.84 30.46
N THR A 96 -0.19 3.01 29.85
CA THR A 96 0.45 3.14 28.52
C THR A 96 1.89 2.66 28.55
N GLY A 97 2.59 2.83 29.68
CA GLY A 97 4.04 2.63 29.77
C GLY A 97 4.84 3.65 28.97
N HIS A 98 6.14 3.46 28.91
CA HIS A 98 7.07 4.36 28.22
C HIS A 98 7.58 3.83 26.87
N ALA A 99 7.17 2.62 26.49
CA ALA A 99 7.65 1.96 25.28
C ALA A 99 6.93 2.46 24.00
N PHE A 100 7.00 3.77 23.76
CA PHE A 100 6.48 4.40 22.54
C PHE A 100 7.49 5.38 21.94
N LYS A 101 7.30 5.70 20.65
CA LYS A 101 8.12 6.68 19.94
C LYS A 101 7.33 7.38 18.85
N LEU A 102 7.53 8.69 18.71
CA LEU A 102 7.04 9.44 17.56
C LEU A 102 8.00 9.26 16.38
N MET A 103 7.48 8.88 15.23
CA MET A 103 8.27 8.41 14.08
C MET A 103 8.45 9.48 13.02
N SER A 104 7.35 10.10 12.59
CA SER A 104 7.37 11.03 11.45
C SER A 104 6.15 11.94 11.40
N VAL A 105 6.26 12.98 10.59
CA VAL A 105 5.16 13.84 10.20
C VAL A 105 4.94 13.71 8.70
N ALA A 106 3.67 13.66 8.28
CA ALA A 106 3.28 13.68 6.88
C ALA A 106 2.04 14.57 6.67
N GLY A 107 1.88 15.12 5.47
CA GLY A 107 0.62 15.76 5.08
C GLY A 107 -0.48 14.72 4.86
N ALA A 108 -1.69 15.01 5.31
CA ALA A 108 -2.86 14.19 5.09
C ALA A 108 -4.07 15.08 4.80
N TYR A 109 -4.69 14.92 3.64
CA TYR A 109 -5.90 15.67 3.34
C TYR A 109 -7.06 15.16 4.21
N TRP A 110 -7.85 16.12 4.72
CA TRP A 110 -9.05 15.78 5.49
C TRP A 110 -9.94 14.84 4.69
N ARG A 111 -10.29 13.69 5.30
CA ARG A 111 -11.06 12.60 4.68
C ARG A 111 -10.45 12.00 3.39
N GLY A 112 -9.14 12.22 3.15
CA GLY A 112 -8.47 11.67 1.97
C GLY A 112 -8.80 12.37 0.65
N ASP A 113 -9.55 13.46 0.65
CA ASP A 113 -9.88 14.25 -0.54
C ASP A 113 -8.91 15.44 -0.67
N SER A 114 -8.19 15.49 -1.78
CA SER A 114 -7.21 16.55 -2.08
C SER A 114 -7.81 17.96 -2.22
N LYS A 115 -9.13 18.07 -2.29
CA LYS A 115 -9.86 19.36 -2.29
C LYS A 115 -10.07 19.91 -0.89
N ASN A 116 -9.94 19.09 0.13
CA ASN A 116 -10.08 19.45 1.52
C ASN A 116 -8.78 20.02 2.10
N PRO A 117 -8.84 20.73 3.26
CA PRO A 117 -7.66 21.21 3.95
C PRO A 117 -6.65 20.09 4.23
N MET A 118 -5.38 20.42 4.09
CA MET A 118 -4.29 19.52 4.43
C MET A 118 -3.97 19.62 5.92
N LEU A 119 -4.08 18.50 6.62
CA LEU A 119 -3.70 18.33 8.01
C LEU A 119 -2.27 17.83 8.11
N GLN A 120 -1.69 17.96 9.27
CA GLN A 120 -0.39 17.39 9.60
C GLN A 120 -0.60 16.15 10.46
N ARG A 121 -0.18 15.00 9.95
CA ARG A 121 -0.33 13.70 10.60
C ARG A 121 0.97 13.30 11.27
N ILE A 122 0.95 13.21 12.59
CA ILE A 122 2.05 12.65 13.37
C ILE A 122 1.84 11.14 13.49
N TYR A 123 2.85 10.37 13.09
CA TYR A 123 2.89 8.93 13.26
C TYR A 123 3.73 8.56 14.48
N GLY A 124 3.26 7.58 15.23
CA GLY A 124 3.98 7.01 16.35
C GLY A 124 3.82 5.50 16.42
N THR A 125 4.67 4.86 17.21
CA THR A 125 4.59 3.44 17.53
C THR A 125 4.57 3.26 19.05
N ALA A 126 3.89 2.21 19.53
CA ALA A 126 3.83 1.89 20.95
C ALA A 126 3.85 0.36 21.13
N TRP A 127 4.56 -0.10 22.14
CA TRP A 127 4.84 -1.50 22.42
C TRP A 127 4.65 -1.80 23.90
N THR A 128 4.54 -3.07 24.25
CA THR A 128 4.35 -3.47 25.66
C THR A 128 5.63 -3.25 26.47
N THR A 129 6.79 -3.40 25.84
CA THR A 129 8.10 -3.30 26.50
C THR A 129 9.10 -2.50 25.67
N ASP A 130 10.08 -1.88 26.35
CA ASP A 130 11.21 -1.21 25.69
C ASP A 130 12.01 -2.15 24.78
N LYS A 131 12.07 -3.44 25.14
CA LYS A 131 12.74 -4.44 24.30
C LYS A 131 12.04 -4.60 22.95
N GLU A 132 10.73 -4.67 22.93
CA GLU A 132 9.96 -4.77 21.68
C GLU A 132 10.06 -3.48 20.87
N LEU A 133 9.97 -2.32 21.50
CA LEU A 133 10.17 -1.03 20.85
C LEU A 133 11.55 -0.97 20.19
N ASN A 134 12.62 -1.32 20.92
CA ASN A 134 13.98 -1.29 20.40
C ASN A 134 14.18 -2.29 19.24
N GLN A 135 13.58 -3.48 19.31
CA GLN A 135 13.60 -4.45 18.21
C GLN A 135 12.92 -3.90 16.96
N TYR A 136 11.78 -3.25 17.13
CA TYR A 136 11.06 -2.62 16.01
C TYR A 136 11.87 -1.47 15.39
N LEU A 137 12.44 -0.59 16.20
CA LEU A 137 13.27 0.51 15.73
C LEU A 137 14.51 0.01 14.97
N LEU A 138 15.16 -1.05 15.49
CA LEU A 138 16.29 -1.70 14.82
C LEU A 138 15.84 -2.30 13.47
N MET A 139 14.68 -2.94 13.41
CA MET A 139 14.13 -3.49 12.17
C MET A 139 13.91 -2.38 11.12
N ILE A 140 13.36 -1.23 11.52
CA ILE A 140 13.17 -0.08 10.62
C ILE A 140 14.52 0.45 10.12
N GLU A 141 15.50 0.64 11.02
CA GLU A 141 16.84 1.08 10.64
C GLU A 141 17.52 0.11 9.64
N GLU A 142 17.41 -1.19 9.89
CA GLU A 142 17.93 -2.21 8.98
C GLU A 142 17.18 -2.23 7.64
N ALA A 143 15.87 -2.01 7.65
CA ALA A 143 15.08 -1.88 6.43
C ALA A 143 15.52 -0.66 5.60
N GLU A 144 15.79 0.49 6.26
CA GLU A 144 16.31 1.68 5.59
C GLU A 144 17.70 1.48 4.96
N LYS A 145 18.59 0.73 5.64
CA LYS A 145 19.90 0.37 5.09
C LYS A 145 19.78 -0.52 3.86
N ARG A 146 18.74 -1.33 3.78
CA ARG A 146 18.45 -2.25 2.67
C ARG A 146 17.53 -1.66 1.61
N ASP A 147 17.19 -0.36 1.70
CA ASP A 147 16.34 0.29 0.69
C ASP A 147 16.99 0.19 -0.69
N HIS A 148 16.32 -0.54 -1.58
CA HIS A 148 16.77 -0.78 -2.95
C HIS A 148 17.04 0.50 -3.73
N ARG A 149 16.36 1.62 -3.41
CA ARG A 149 16.56 2.92 -4.06
C ARG A 149 17.92 3.52 -3.68
N LYS A 150 18.30 3.39 -2.40
CA LYS A 150 19.61 3.84 -1.90
C LYS A 150 20.74 2.96 -2.45
N ILE A 151 20.57 1.64 -2.35
CA ILE A 151 21.55 0.65 -2.85
C ILE A 151 21.69 0.76 -4.37
N GLY A 152 20.57 0.80 -5.10
CA GLY A 152 20.57 0.90 -6.56
C GLY A 152 21.29 2.14 -7.08
N LYS A 153 21.09 3.29 -6.41
CA LYS A 153 21.80 4.52 -6.72
C LYS A 153 23.29 4.43 -6.41
N ALA A 154 23.64 3.95 -5.21
CA ALA A 154 25.04 3.84 -4.77
C ALA A 154 25.85 2.89 -5.67
N GLN A 155 25.26 1.78 -6.09
CA GLN A 155 25.89 0.78 -6.95
C GLN A 155 25.64 1.01 -8.45
N LYS A 156 24.97 2.10 -8.83
CA LYS A 156 24.63 2.45 -10.23
C LYS A 156 23.94 1.30 -10.97
N LEU A 157 22.93 0.68 -10.32
CA LEU A 157 22.20 -0.45 -10.91
C LEU A 157 21.09 0.00 -11.85
N PHE A 158 20.40 1.06 -11.50
CA PHE A 158 19.28 1.63 -12.25
C PHE A 158 19.04 3.08 -11.89
N HIS A 159 18.21 3.77 -12.68
CA HIS A 159 17.64 5.06 -12.31
C HIS A 159 16.18 5.18 -12.79
N ILE A 160 15.49 6.18 -12.26
CA ILE A 160 14.14 6.57 -12.63
C ILE A 160 14.19 8.06 -12.97
N GLN A 161 13.53 8.48 -14.03
CA GLN A 161 13.45 9.88 -14.45
C GLN A 161 12.04 10.27 -14.89
N GLU A 162 11.80 11.57 -15.01
CA GLU A 162 10.45 12.11 -15.26
C GLU A 162 9.87 11.69 -16.60
N GLU A 163 10.68 11.58 -17.63
CA GLU A 163 10.25 11.23 -18.99
C GLU A 163 9.74 9.80 -19.10
N ALA A 164 10.02 8.96 -18.10
CA ALA A 164 9.56 7.58 -18.04
C ALA A 164 9.08 7.21 -16.64
N THR A 165 8.18 8.04 -16.08
CA THR A 165 7.64 7.86 -14.73
C THR A 165 7.05 6.47 -14.51
N GLY A 166 7.61 5.73 -13.54
CA GLY A 166 7.20 4.36 -13.24
C GLY A 166 7.81 3.31 -14.17
N SER A 167 8.84 3.66 -14.93
CA SER A 167 9.64 2.73 -15.73
C SER A 167 11.10 2.82 -15.31
N ILE A 168 11.83 1.72 -15.41
CA ILE A 168 13.18 1.61 -14.89
C ILE A 168 14.19 1.64 -16.04
N PHE A 169 15.20 2.52 -15.92
CA PHE A 169 16.38 2.50 -16.77
C PHE A 169 17.46 1.64 -16.11
N TRP A 170 17.67 0.44 -16.64
CA TRP A 170 18.68 -0.48 -16.13
C TRP A 170 20.06 -0.13 -16.65
N HIS A 171 21.01 0.02 -15.74
CA HIS A 171 22.41 0.20 -16.09
C HIS A 171 23.11 -1.16 -16.30
N PRO A 172 24.31 -1.22 -16.90
CA PRO A 172 24.94 -2.49 -17.23
C PRO A 172 25.04 -3.48 -16.06
N SER A 173 25.45 -3.02 -14.88
CA SER A 173 25.57 -3.88 -13.69
C SER A 173 24.21 -4.38 -13.22
N GLY A 174 23.19 -3.50 -13.19
CA GLY A 174 21.82 -3.87 -12.82
C GLY A 174 21.20 -4.81 -13.84
N TRP A 175 21.45 -4.57 -15.13
CA TRP A 175 20.96 -5.43 -16.19
C TRP A 175 21.59 -6.82 -16.14
N SER A 176 22.89 -6.94 -15.83
CA SER A 176 23.53 -8.24 -15.62
C SER A 176 22.89 -9.03 -14.48
N ILE A 177 22.58 -8.38 -13.35
CA ILE A 177 21.85 -9.03 -12.23
C ILE A 177 20.46 -9.49 -12.69
N TYR A 178 19.75 -8.63 -13.41
CA TYR A 178 18.42 -8.95 -13.96
C TYR A 178 18.48 -10.21 -14.85
N GLN A 179 19.43 -10.27 -15.77
CA GLN A 179 19.60 -11.40 -16.69
C GLN A 179 19.94 -12.70 -15.94
N GLU A 180 20.77 -12.64 -14.90
CA GLU A 180 21.08 -13.82 -14.07
C GLU A 180 19.86 -14.34 -13.32
N ILE A 181 19.03 -13.44 -12.77
CA ILE A 181 17.76 -13.82 -12.11
C ILE A 181 16.82 -14.47 -13.13
N GLU A 182 16.65 -13.85 -14.30
CA GLU A 182 15.80 -14.39 -15.38
C GLU A 182 16.31 -15.76 -15.85
N ALA A 183 17.60 -15.92 -16.04
CA ALA A 183 18.21 -17.19 -16.41
C ALA A 183 18.01 -18.27 -15.32
N TYR A 184 18.10 -17.89 -14.03
CA TYR A 184 17.83 -18.80 -12.94
C TYR A 184 16.38 -19.28 -12.94
N VAL A 185 15.41 -18.37 -13.04
CA VAL A 185 13.98 -18.71 -13.10
C VAL A 185 13.68 -19.59 -14.30
N ARG A 186 14.23 -19.25 -15.49
CA ARG A 186 14.06 -20.08 -16.71
C ARG A 186 14.57 -21.51 -16.54
N ARG A 187 15.71 -21.70 -15.86
CA ARG A 187 16.20 -23.05 -15.52
C ARG A 187 15.24 -23.79 -14.60
N ARG A 188 14.65 -23.11 -13.62
CA ARG A 188 13.66 -23.70 -12.70
C ARG A 188 12.38 -24.11 -13.42
N LEU A 189 11.84 -23.24 -14.26
CA LEU A 189 10.65 -23.49 -15.06
C LEU A 189 10.85 -24.68 -16.01
N LYS A 190 11.99 -24.73 -16.71
CA LYS A 190 12.34 -25.84 -17.60
C LYS A 190 12.43 -27.18 -16.84
N LYS A 191 13.03 -27.18 -15.64
CA LYS A 191 13.10 -28.38 -14.79
C LYS A 191 11.72 -28.86 -14.36
N ALA A 192 10.77 -27.94 -14.17
CA ALA A 192 9.39 -28.23 -13.80
C ALA A 192 8.47 -28.46 -15.02
N SER A 193 9.06 -28.63 -16.23
CA SER A 193 8.35 -28.93 -17.48
C SER A 193 7.40 -27.83 -17.96
N TYR A 194 7.68 -26.56 -17.59
CA TYR A 194 6.98 -25.42 -18.19
C TYR A 194 7.49 -25.14 -19.60
N GLN A 195 6.56 -24.83 -20.50
CA GLN A 195 6.84 -24.39 -21.86
C GLN A 195 6.84 -22.86 -21.90
N GLU A 196 7.98 -22.26 -22.27
CA GLU A 196 8.09 -20.81 -22.39
C GLU A 196 7.37 -20.32 -23.64
N VAL A 197 6.50 -19.35 -23.48
CA VAL A 197 5.72 -18.71 -24.55
C VAL A 197 5.94 -17.21 -24.55
N LYS A 198 5.48 -16.53 -25.61
CA LYS A 198 5.52 -15.08 -25.71
C LYS A 198 4.23 -14.57 -26.31
N THR A 199 3.54 -13.66 -25.59
CA THR A 199 2.29 -13.06 -26.05
C THR A 199 2.49 -11.60 -26.46
N PRO A 200 1.68 -11.05 -27.38
CA PRO A 200 1.75 -9.65 -27.77
C PRO A 200 1.55 -8.71 -26.58
N GLN A 201 2.24 -7.57 -26.59
CA GLN A 201 2.06 -6.54 -25.57
C GLN A 201 0.84 -5.66 -25.84
N LEU A 202 0.60 -5.32 -27.10
CA LEU A 202 -0.49 -4.49 -27.56
C LEU A 202 -1.59 -5.37 -28.15
N ILE A 203 -2.78 -5.31 -27.58
CA ILE A 203 -3.89 -6.24 -27.86
C ILE A 203 -5.17 -5.44 -28.00
N ASP A 204 -6.05 -5.86 -28.93
CA ASP A 204 -7.37 -5.27 -29.16
C ASP A 204 -8.24 -5.33 -27.90
N ARG A 205 -8.98 -4.26 -27.64
CA ARG A 205 -9.95 -4.11 -26.56
C ARG A 205 -10.92 -5.29 -26.44
N LYS A 206 -11.34 -5.87 -27.59
CA LYS A 206 -12.28 -7.00 -27.63
C LYS A 206 -11.81 -8.21 -26.80
N LEU A 207 -10.52 -8.47 -26.75
CA LEU A 207 -9.99 -9.56 -25.93
C LEU A 207 -10.16 -9.26 -24.44
N TRP A 208 -9.96 -8.02 -24.04
CA TRP A 208 -10.11 -7.57 -22.65
C TRP A 208 -11.58 -7.57 -22.22
N GLU A 209 -12.50 -7.21 -23.11
CA GLU A 209 -13.95 -7.30 -22.89
C GLU A 209 -14.39 -8.76 -22.72
N SER A 210 -13.99 -9.63 -23.66
CA SER A 210 -14.39 -11.06 -23.63
C SER A 210 -13.88 -11.81 -22.42
N SER A 211 -12.78 -11.34 -21.82
CA SER A 211 -12.18 -11.92 -20.61
C SER A 211 -12.63 -11.24 -19.32
N GLY A 212 -13.50 -10.23 -19.38
CA GLY A 212 -14.01 -9.47 -18.23
C GLY A 212 -12.99 -8.53 -17.56
N HIS A 213 -11.82 -8.36 -18.16
CA HIS A 213 -10.79 -7.47 -17.62
C HIS A 213 -11.06 -6.00 -17.90
N TRP A 214 -11.74 -5.70 -19.00
CA TRP A 214 -12.05 -4.33 -19.38
C TRP A 214 -12.91 -3.63 -18.32
N ASP A 215 -13.95 -4.27 -17.85
CA ASP A 215 -14.88 -3.67 -16.87
C ASP A 215 -14.22 -3.42 -15.51
N LYS A 216 -13.26 -4.28 -15.12
CA LYS A 216 -12.62 -4.24 -13.80
C LYS A 216 -11.35 -3.40 -13.75
N PHE A 217 -10.62 -3.28 -14.86
CA PHE A 217 -9.25 -2.74 -14.88
C PHE A 217 -9.04 -1.62 -15.88
N ARG A 218 -10.06 -1.17 -16.61
CA ARG A 218 -9.94 -0.14 -17.65
C ARG A 218 -9.18 1.10 -17.17
N GLU A 219 -9.48 1.59 -16.00
CA GLU A 219 -8.84 2.78 -15.43
C GLU A 219 -7.33 2.63 -15.19
N HIS A 220 -6.89 1.39 -15.05
CA HIS A 220 -5.48 1.03 -14.85
C HIS A 220 -4.79 0.53 -16.14
N MET A 221 -5.43 0.63 -17.29
CA MET A 221 -4.85 0.20 -18.57
C MET A 221 -4.37 1.40 -19.38
N PHE A 222 -3.20 1.28 -20.01
CA PHE A 222 -2.77 2.20 -21.06
C PHE A 222 -3.47 1.82 -22.36
N THR A 223 -4.21 2.75 -22.94
CA THR A 223 -4.94 2.54 -24.20
C THR A 223 -4.45 3.51 -25.26
N THR A 224 -4.50 3.08 -26.52
CA THR A 224 -4.23 3.91 -27.68
C THR A 224 -5.25 3.60 -28.79
N GLU A 225 -5.50 4.56 -29.65
CA GLU A 225 -6.32 4.35 -30.84
C GLU A 225 -5.40 4.12 -32.05
N ALA A 226 -5.64 3.06 -32.78
CA ALA A 226 -5.04 2.79 -34.06
C ALA A 226 -5.92 3.33 -35.19
N ASP A 227 -5.39 3.32 -36.43
CA ASP A 227 -6.18 3.61 -37.63
C ASP A 227 -7.47 2.74 -37.64
N GLU A 228 -8.51 3.21 -38.27
CA GLU A 228 -9.81 2.53 -38.36
C GLU A 228 -10.63 2.49 -37.03
N LYS A 229 -10.35 3.39 -36.08
CA LYS A 229 -11.06 3.47 -34.78
C LYS A 229 -10.94 2.21 -33.92
N GLN A 230 -9.87 1.44 -34.10
CA GLN A 230 -9.56 0.30 -33.25
C GLN A 230 -8.89 0.77 -31.96
N THR A 231 -9.48 0.42 -30.81
CA THR A 231 -8.86 0.68 -29.50
C THR A 231 -7.96 -0.49 -29.12
N LEU A 232 -6.68 -0.22 -28.92
CA LEU A 232 -5.70 -1.17 -28.44
C LEU A 232 -5.31 -0.84 -27.00
N ALA A 233 -4.93 -1.85 -26.24
CA ALA A 233 -4.43 -1.68 -24.87
C ALA A 233 -3.13 -2.44 -24.65
N LEU A 234 -2.19 -1.80 -23.91
CA LEU A 234 -1.02 -2.52 -23.38
C LEU A 234 -1.48 -3.52 -22.32
N LYS A 235 -1.02 -4.76 -22.42
CA LYS A 235 -1.45 -5.82 -21.52
C LYS A 235 -1.08 -5.52 -20.07
N PRO A 236 -2.03 -5.52 -19.12
CA PRO A 236 -1.76 -5.40 -17.69
C PRO A 236 -1.40 -6.74 -17.06
N MET A 237 -1.65 -7.86 -17.77
CA MET A 237 -1.40 -9.25 -17.35
C MET A 237 -1.33 -10.19 -18.56
N ASN A 238 -0.83 -11.40 -18.34
CA ASN A 238 -0.59 -12.38 -19.42
C ASN A 238 -1.74 -13.38 -19.61
N CYS A 239 -2.62 -13.54 -18.62
CA CYS A 239 -3.66 -14.56 -18.58
C CYS A 239 -4.47 -14.71 -19.88
N PRO A 240 -5.06 -13.64 -20.45
CA PRO A 240 -5.85 -13.76 -21.69
C PRO A 240 -5.01 -14.21 -22.88
N GLY A 241 -3.73 -13.81 -22.95
CA GLY A 241 -2.80 -14.24 -23.99
C GLY A 241 -2.51 -15.73 -23.95
N HIS A 242 -2.23 -16.28 -22.75
CA HIS A 242 -2.00 -17.72 -22.58
C HIS A 242 -3.24 -18.54 -22.94
N VAL A 243 -4.44 -18.05 -22.59
CA VAL A 243 -5.70 -18.70 -22.99
C VAL A 243 -5.85 -18.71 -24.52
N GLN A 244 -5.42 -17.66 -25.22
CA GLN A 244 -5.47 -17.66 -26.69
C GLN A 244 -4.51 -18.69 -27.30
N ILE A 245 -3.31 -18.86 -26.73
CA ILE A 245 -2.37 -19.93 -27.13
C ILE A 245 -3.01 -21.30 -26.90
N PHE A 246 -3.62 -21.52 -25.73
CA PHE A 246 -4.32 -22.77 -25.44
C PHE A 246 -5.44 -23.08 -26.44
N LYS A 247 -6.20 -22.06 -26.85
CA LYS A 247 -7.34 -22.22 -27.79
C LYS A 247 -6.94 -22.47 -29.25
N GLN A 248 -5.68 -22.29 -29.66
CA GLN A 248 -5.26 -22.39 -31.07
C GLN A 248 -5.37 -23.79 -31.68
N SER A 249 -5.42 -24.85 -30.87
CA SER A 249 -5.55 -26.21 -31.37
C SER A 249 -6.50 -27.03 -30.51
N LEU A 250 -7.11 -28.04 -31.10
CA LEU A 250 -7.85 -29.03 -30.33
C LEU A 250 -6.89 -29.72 -29.34
N LYS A 251 -7.24 -29.67 -28.06
CA LYS A 251 -6.51 -30.33 -27.01
C LYS A 251 -7.23 -31.60 -26.57
N SER A 252 -6.49 -32.68 -26.42
CA SER A 252 -6.98 -33.89 -25.74
C SER A 252 -6.75 -33.76 -24.23
N PHE A 253 -7.59 -34.42 -23.42
CA PHE A 253 -7.32 -34.53 -22.00
C PHE A 253 -5.95 -35.16 -21.69
N ARG A 254 -5.38 -35.91 -22.65
CA ARG A 254 -4.04 -36.51 -22.55
C ARG A 254 -2.91 -35.48 -22.70
N ASP A 255 -3.19 -34.29 -23.21
CA ASP A 255 -2.23 -33.22 -23.35
C ASP A 255 -2.12 -32.40 -22.05
N LEU A 256 -2.94 -32.71 -21.05
CA LEU A 256 -2.98 -32.05 -19.74
C LEU A 256 -2.18 -32.87 -18.70
N PRO A 257 -1.54 -32.20 -17.73
CA PRO A 257 -1.49 -30.75 -17.55
C PRO A 257 -0.56 -30.06 -18.55
N LEU A 258 -1.01 -28.93 -19.11
CA LEU A 258 -0.18 -28.08 -19.93
C LEU A 258 0.26 -26.88 -19.11
N ARG A 259 1.56 -26.71 -18.94
CA ARG A 259 2.16 -25.63 -18.13
C ARG A 259 2.83 -24.63 -19.07
N LEU A 260 2.27 -23.42 -19.17
CA LEU A 260 2.82 -22.32 -19.95
C LEU A 260 3.44 -21.28 -19.02
N ALA A 261 4.60 -20.73 -19.39
CA ALA A 261 5.25 -19.66 -18.65
C ALA A 261 5.72 -18.55 -19.61
N GLU A 262 5.74 -17.32 -19.12
CA GLU A 262 6.18 -16.15 -19.90
C GLU A 262 6.91 -15.15 -19.02
N PHE A 263 8.04 -14.64 -19.49
CA PHE A 263 8.58 -13.37 -19.02
C PHE A 263 7.84 -12.25 -19.77
N GLY A 264 6.66 -11.89 -19.24
CA GLY A 264 5.71 -11.00 -19.89
C GLY A 264 5.90 -9.54 -19.48
N ALA A 265 6.20 -8.66 -20.44
CA ALA A 265 6.21 -7.24 -20.19
C ALA A 265 4.78 -6.73 -20.06
N CYS A 266 4.38 -6.36 -18.86
CA CYS A 266 3.05 -5.85 -18.51
C CYS A 266 3.11 -4.37 -18.14
N HIS A 267 2.02 -3.65 -18.40
CA HIS A 267 1.95 -2.21 -18.13
C HIS A 267 0.65 -1.90 -17.37
N ARG A 268 0.79 -1.14 -16.27
CA ARG A 268 -0.36 -0.70 -15.46
C ARG A 268 -0.27 0.80 -15.21
N ASN A 269 -1.35 1.52 -15.47
CA ASN A 269 -1.43 2.96 -15.23
C ASN A 269 -1.59 3.25 -13.74
N GLU A 270 -0.57 2.92 -12.98
CA GLU A 270 -0.52 3.21 -11.54
C GLU A 270 -0.48 4.72 -11.30
N PRO A 271 -1.24 5.26 -10.32
CA PRO A 271 -1.16 6.67 -9.97
C PRO A 271 0.25 7.03 -9.46
N SER A 272 0.72 8.22 -9.81
CA SER A 272 2.09 8.66 -9.48
C SER A 272 2.42 8.58 -7.98
N GLY A 273 1.45 8.87 -7.11
CA GLY A 273 1.63 8.79 -5.66
C GLY A 273 1.75 7.36 -5.10
N ALA A 274 1.44 6.33 -5.90
CA ALA A 274 1.60 4.93 -5.50
C ALA A 274 2.94 4.33 -5.94
N LEU A 275 3.71 5.01 -6.80
CA LEU A 275 4.98 4.50 -7.31
C LEU A 275 6.05 4.44 -6.22
N HIS A 276 6.81 3.33 -6.18
CA HIS A 276 7.82 3.12 -5.17
C HIS A 276 9.05 2.35 -5.72
N GLY A 277 10.04 3.08 -6.19
CA GLY A 277 11.29 2.50 -6.73
C GLY A 277 11.02 1.44 -7.79
N ILE A 278 11.65 0.26 -7.64
CA ILE A 278 11.39 -0.92 -8.49
C ILE A 278 10.27 -1.81 -7.95
N MET A 279 9.73 -1.53 -6.76
CA MET A 279 8.71 -2.36 -6.10
C MET A 279 7.31 -2.10 -6.65
N ARG A 280 7.00 -0.85 -7.04
CA ARG A 280 5.75 -0.50 -7.68
C ARG A 280 5.97 0.43 -8.85
N VAL A 281 5.78 -0.09 -10.03
CA VAL A 281 6.11 0.53 -11.31
C VAL A 281 4.92 0.50 -12.27
N ARG A 282 5.01 1.22 -13.37
CA ARG A 282 4.04 1.17 -14.46
C ARG A 282 4.41 0.15 -15.53
N ALA A 283 5.68 -0.13 -15.67
CA ALA A 283 6.20 -1.14 -16.60
C ALA A 283 6.95 -2.22 -15.82
N VAL A 284 6.50 -3.46 -15.89
CA VAL A 284 7.02 -4.60 -15.15
C VAL A 284 7.12 -5.83 -16.04
N THR A 285 8.20 -6.60 -15.89
CA THR A 285 8.26 -7.95 -16.45
C THR A 285 7.86 -8.96 -15.38
N GLN A 286 6.84 -9.75 -15.67
CA GLN A 286 6.38 -10.81 -14.78
C GLN A 286 6.91 -12.15 -15.28
N ASP A 287 7.47 -12.94 -14.39
CA ASP A 287 7.68 -14.38 -14.55
C ASP A 287 6.36 -15.10 -14.21
N ASP A 288 5.46 -15.08 -15.15
CA ASP A 288 4.07 -15.52 -14.98
C ASP A 288 3.84 -16.90 -15.60
N ALA A 289 3.01 -17.72 -14.99
CA ALA A 289 2.71 -19.06 -15.45
C ALA A 289 1.23 -19.38 -15.31
N HIS A 290 0.72 -20.19 -16.27
CA HIS A 290 -0.64 -20.71 -16.27
C HIS A 290 -0.62 -22.21 -16.50
N ILE A 291 -1.31 -22.95 -15.65
CA ILE A 291 -1.48 -24.39 -15.75
C ILE A 291 -2.91 -24.70 -16.21
N PHE A 292 -3.01 -25.35 -17.34
CA PHE A 292 -4.27 -25.90 -17.84
C PHE A 292 -4.32 -27.37 -17.47
N CYS A 293 -5.27 -27.75 -16.60
CA CYS A 293 -5.37 -29.10 -16.06
C CYS A 293 -6.84 -29.53 -15.89
N THR A 294 -7.05 -30.81 -15.65
CA THR A 294 -8.36 -31.35 -15.24
C THR A 294 -8.59 -31.14 -13.75
N GLU A 295 -9.84 -31.25 -13.26
CA GLU A 295 -10.17 -31.06 -11.85
C GLU A 295 -9.43 -31.99 -10.92
N ASP A 296 -9.24 -33.26 -11.31
CA ASP A 296 -8.49 -34.24 -10.54
C ASP A 296 -6.99 -33.97 -10.45
N GLN A 297 -6.44 -33.18 -11.39
CA GLN A 297 -5.04 -32.80 -11.41
C GLN A 297 -4.76 -31.55 -10.53
N ILE A 298 -5.78 -30.76 -10.14
CA ILE A 298 -5.60 -29.46 -9.42
C ILE A 298 -4.75 -29.63 -8.17
N ASN A 299 -5.05 -30.61 -7.34
CA ASN A 299 -4.31 -30.82 -6.08
C ASN A 299 -2.83 -31.11 -6.33
N GLN A 300 -2.52 -31.91 -7.35
CA GLN A 300 -1.15 -32.25 -7.69
C GLN A 300 -0.37 -31.09 -8.32
N GLU A 301 -1.06 -30.24 -9.07
CA GLU A 301 -0.45 -29.08 -9.71
C GLU A 301 -0.32 -27.86 -8.79
N SER A 302 -1.01 -27.85 -7.63
CA SER A 302 -1.00 -26.75 -6.66
C SER A 302 0.01 -26.92 -5.52
N ILE A 303 0.67 -28.08 -5.41
CA ILE A 303 1.70 -28.39 -4.41
C ILE A 303 3.10 -28.21 -5.01
#